data_bbb0911ab30502778852186a802782d9
#
_entry.id   bbb0911ab30502778852186a802782d9
#
_cell.length_a   1.000
_cell.length_b   1.000
_cell.length_c   1.000
_cell.angle_alpha   90.00
_cell.angle_beta   90.00
_cell.angle_gamma   90.00
#
_symmetry.space_group_name_H-M   'P 1'
#
loop_
_entity.id
_entity.type
_entity.pdbx_description
1 polymer ?
#
loop_
_entity_poly.entity_id
_entity_poly.type
_entity_poly.pdbx_seq_one_letter_code
_entity_poly.pdbx_strand_id
1 'polypeptide(L)'
;MNEQNGSEKKKSMTKEKKFYLFTAVGCALTMVGIILLAVLLPNKRVEEPTVEVPQNSVQDTLGEENQQTNVDKDSATNEPVVNTPVGMMMPLATVSIVNDYGFYHNKTLNNYYEHKGVDFSAEVGAEVLAVQDGVIESIYRDDILTGTEITIDHGDGVKTVYRFVTANEDLVVGAEVKRGDCIATVAEATGEEYKDGAHLHFEVKKEGKTIDPAEYLTFEEK
;
A
#
# COMPACT_ATOMS: atom_id res chain seq x y z
N MET A 1 -12.30 1.65 82.81
CA MET A 1 -12.22 0.56 81.87
C MET A 1 -13.35 0.75 80.91
N ASN A 2 -13.05 1.32 79.73
CA ASN A 2 -13.99 1.52 78.61
C ASN A 2 -13.44 0.82 77.40
N GLU A 3 -14.01 -0.36 77.12
CA GLU A 3 -13.75 -1.05 75.86
C GLU A 3 -14.52 -0.41 74.73
N GLN A 4 -13.79 0.21 73.80
CA GLN A 4 -14.37 0.67 72.51
C GLN A 4 -14.33 -0.45 71.55
N ASN A 5 -15.50 -1.02 71.30
CA ASN A 5 -15.75 -2.03 70.29
C ASN A 5 -15.86 -1.37 68.92
N GLY A 6 -14.78 -1.35 68.12
CA GLY A 6 -14.72 -0.82 66.75
C GLY A 6 -15.35 -1.75 65.76
N SER A 7 -16.63 -1.57 65.46
CA SER A 7 -17.30 -2.26 64.38
C SER A 7 -16.87 -1.64 63.04
N GLU A 8 -15.95 -2.30 62.29
CA GLU A 8 -15.65 -1.98 60.91
C GLU A 8 -16.85 -2.23 60.01
N LYS A 9 -17.53 -1.12 59.57
CA LYS A 9 -18.54 -1.17 58.57
C LYS A 9 -17.93 -1.51 57.20
N LYS A 10 -18.08 -2.76 56.74
CA LYS A 10 -17.78 -3.16 55.35
C LYS A 10 -18.53 -2.25 54.38
N LYS A 11 -17.80 -1.37 53.72
CA LYS A 11 -18.32 -0.45 52.71
C LYS A 11 -18.79 -1.23 51.48
N SER A 12 -20.11 -1.34 51.30
CA SER A 12 -20.74 -2.01 50.15
C SER A 12 -20.38 -1.26 48.87
N MET A 13 -19.85 -1.93 47.88
CA MET A 13 -19.56 -1.37 46.55
C MET A 13 -20.85 -0.96 45.84
N THR A 14 -20.85 0.22 45.19
CA THR A 14 -21.98 0.70 44.41
C THR A 14 -22.25 -0.19 43.18
N LYS A 15 -23.49 -0.20 42.68
CA LYS A 15 -23.89 -1.02 41.51
C LYS A 15 -22.98 -0.77 40.28
N GLU A 16 -22.59 0.47 40.07
CA GLU A 16 -21.68 0.85 38.97
C GLU A 16 -20.28 0.23 39.11
N LYS A 17 -19.69 0.29 40.30
CA LYS A 17 -18.38 -0.34 40.56
C LYS A 17 -18.41 -1.85 40.37
N LYS A 18 -19.53 -2.49 40.72
CA LYS A 18 -19.72 -3.93 40.49
C LYS A 18 -19.81 -4.22 38.98
N PHE A 19 -20.53 -3.38 38.20
CA PHE A 19 -20.62 -3.53 36.74
C PHE A 19 -19.25 -3.43 36.08
N TYR A 20 -18.45 -2.41 36.39
CA TYR A 20 -17.08 -2.28 35.84
C TYR A 20 -16.16 -3.42 36.26
N LEU A 21 -16.31 -3.94 37.48
CA LEU A 21 -15.53 -5.09 37.93
C LEU A 21 -15.89 -6.35 37.12
N PHE A 22 -17.19 -6.59 36.86
CA PHE A 22 -17.63 -7.76 36.09
C PHE A 22 -17.21 -7.66 34.62
N THR A 23 -17.28 -6.46 34.01
CA THR A 23 -16.81 -6.26 32.64
C THR A 23 -15.30 -6.45 32.53
N ALA A 24 -14.52 -5.90 33.46
CA ALA A 24 -13.06 -6.08 33.47
C ALA A 24 -12.65 -7.54 33.63
N VAL A 25 -13.30 -8.28 34.52
CA VAL A 25 -13.03 -9.72 34.71
C VAL A 25 -13.46 -10.52 33.48
N GLY A 26 -14.58 -10.19 32.86
CA GLY A 26 -15.05 -10.81 31.63
C GLY A 26 -14.05 -10.64 30.47
N CYS A 27 -13.56 -9.41 30.25
CA CYS A 27 -12.52 -9.14 29.24
C CYS A 27 -11.21 -9.89 29.51
N ALA A 28 -10.79 -9.97 30.78
CA ALA A 28 -9.56 -10.70 31.14
C ALA A 28 -9.70 -12.21 30.84
N LEU A 29 -10.84 -12.81 31.12
CA LEU A 29 -11.10 -14.23 30.86
C LEU A 29 -11.15 -14.54 29.36
N THR A 30 -11.72 -13.65 28.53
CA THR A 30 -11.73 -13.82 27.07
C THR A 30 -10.31 -13.75 26.47
N MET A 31 -9.46 -12.83 26.94
CA MET A 31 -8.06 -12.73 26.51
C MET A 31 -7.26 -13.99 26.86
N VAL A 32 -7.44 -14.51 28.07
CA VAL A 32 -6.79 -15.78 28.48
C VAL A 32 -7.27 -16.94 27.62
N GLY A 33 -8.57 -17.00 27.30
CA GLY A 33 -9.14 -18.03 26.42
C GLY A 33 -8.55 -18.01 25.01
N ILE A 34 -8.35 -16.83 24.42
CA ILE A 34 -7.74 -16.68 23.09
C ILE A 34 -6.28 -17.14 23.10
N ILE A 35 -5.51 -16.76 24.14
CA ILE A 35 -4.10 -17.18 24.28
C ILE A 35 -3.99 -18.70 24.44
N LEU A 36 -4.87 -19.31 25.26
CA LEU A 36 -4.89 -20.75 25.44
C LEU A 36 -5.24 -21.51 24.15
N LEU A 37 -6.19 -20.98 23.36
CA LEU A 37 -6.56 -21.55 22.08
C LEU A 37 -5.41 -21.47 21.07
N ALA A 38 -4.66 -20.35 21.04
CA ALA A 38 -3.51 -20.19 20.17
C ALA A 38 -2.35 -21.15 20.51
N VAL A 39 -2.20 -21.52 21.80
CA VAL A 39 -1.16 -22.47 22.24
C VAL A 39 -1.56 -23.92 21.96
N LEU A 40 -2.87 -24.23 21.96
CA LEU A 40 -3.39 -25.59 21.76
C LEU A 40 -3.60 -25.95 20.28
N LEU A 41 -3.60 -24.99 19.36
CA LEU A 41 -3.68 -25.27 17.93
C LEU A 41 -2.31 -25.76 17.44
N PRO A 42 -2.21 -26.94 16.81
CA PRO A 42 -0.95 -27.39 16.23
C PRO A 42 -0.54 -26.44 15.13
N ASN A 43 0.64 -25.83 15.28
CA ASN A 43 1.27 -24.99 14.27
C ASN A 43 1.59 -25.87 13.05
N LYS A 44 0.67 -25.94 12.08
CA LYS A 44 0.97 -26.53 10.78
C LYS A 44 1.98 -25.61 10.08
N ARG A 45 3.26 -25.99 10.15
CA ARG A 45 4.26 -25.46 9.22
C ARG A 45 3.74 -25.72 7.81
N VAL A 46 3.52 -24.65 7.07
CA VAL A 46 3.37 -24.72 5.62
C VAL A 46 4.76 -25.11 5.12
N GLU A 47 4.91 -26.33 4.63
CA GLU A 47 6.12 -26.76 3.91
C GLU A 47 6.11 -26.01 2.57
N GLU A 48 7.12 -25.15 2.36
CA GLU A 48 7.38 -24.54 1.06
C GLU A 48 7.64 -25.66 0.05
N PRO A 49 7.05 -25.61 -1.16
CA PRO A 49 7.33 -26.59 -2.19
C PRO A 49 8.80 -26.43 -2.63
N THR A 50 9.60 -27.42 -2.30
CA THR A 50 10.99 -27.54 -2.80
C THR A 50 10.92 -27.79 -4.31
N VAL A 51 11.27 -26.78 -5.10
CA VAL A 51 11.45 -26.95 -6.55
C VAL A 51 12.77 -27.66 -6.75
N GLU A 52 12.74 -28.94 -7.10
CA GLU A 52 13.89 -29.69 -7.57
C GLU A 52 14.31 -29.15 -8.96
N VAL A 53 15.45 -28.50 -9.03
CA VAL A 53 16.11 -28.12 -10.29
C VAL A 53 16.81 -29.36 -10.84
N PRO A 54 16.47 -29.86 -12.05
CA PRO A 54 17.21 -30.97 -12.64
C PRO A 54 18.62 -30.52 -13.03
N GLN A 55 19.62 -31.08 -12.38
CA GLN A 55 21.00 -30.97 -12.83
C GLN A 55 21.19 -31.80 -14.10
N ASN A 56 21.31 -31.13 -15.24
CA ASN A 56 21.73 -31.76 -16.47
C ASN A 56 23.24 -31.69 -16.59
N SER A 57 23.88 -32.82 -16.39
CA SER A 57 25.30 -33.02 -16.60
C SER A 57 25.64 -32.95 -18.10
N VAL A 58 26.36 -31.93 -18.50
CA VAL A 58 26.98 -31.87 -19.85
C VAL A 58 28.35 -32.51 -19.79
N GLN A 59 28.49 -33.62 -20.47
CA GLN A 59 29.70 -34.35 -20.66
C GLN A 59 30.44 -33.80 -21.91
N ASP A 60 31.70 -33.47 -21.72
CA ASP A 60 32.68 -33.07 -22.74
C ASP A 60 32.70 -34.05 -23.94
N THR A 61 32.70 -33.49 -25.15
CA THR A 61 33.36 -34.15 -26.30
C THR A 61 33.99 -33.07 -27.19
N LEU A 62 35.32 -33.12 -27.25
CA LEU A 62 36.18 -32.38 -28.16
C LEU A 62 35.97 -32.85 -29.61
N GLY A 63 36.00 -31.93 -30.55
CA GLY A 63 36.03 -32.25 -31.99
C GLY A 63 36.20 -30.97 -32.82
N GLU A 64 37.42 -30.76 -33.32
CA GLU A 64 37.86 -29.69 -34.24
C GLU A 64 37.11 -29.75 -35.61
N GLU A 65 36.85 -28.63 -36.23
CA GLU A 65 37.50 -28.14 -37.48
C GLU A 65 36.68 -27.05 -38.19
N ASN A 66 37.20 -25.89 -38.24
CA ASN A 66 37.44 -24.96 -39.38
C ASN A 66 36.34 -24.82 -40.46
N GLN A 67 35.73 -23.64 -40.60
CA GLN A 67 35.82 -22.85 -41.85
C GLN A 67 35.24 -21.43 -41.71
N GLN A 68 36.05 -20.53 -42.12
CA GLN A 68 35.96 -19.10 -42.23
C GLN A 68 34.97 -18.68 -43.34
N THR A 69 34.02 -17.79 -43.04
CA THR A 69 33.55 -16.80 -44.03
C THR A 69 33.18 -15.50 -43.30
N ASN A 70 33.90 -14.46 -43.66
CA ASN A 70 33.64 -13.08 -43.32
C ASN A 70 32.31 -12.61 -43.89
N VAL A 71 31.49 -11.88 -43.09
CA VAL A 71 30.73 -10.73 -43.54
C VAL A 71 30.51 -9.76 -42.36
N ASP A 72 31.06 -8.59 -42.53
CA ASP A 72 30.79 -7.26 -41.98
C ASP A 72 30.01 -7.07 -40.65
N LYS A 73 30.77 -6.57 -39.73
CA LYS A 73 30.65 -5.32 -38.94
C LYS A 73 29.26 -4.69 -38.93
N ASP A 74 28.54 -4.88 -37.82
CA ASP A 74 27.85 -3.74 -37.25
C ASP A 74 28.08 -3.71 -35.75
N SER A 75 28.60 -2.56 -35.34
CA SER A 75 29.12 -2.27 -34.02
C SER A 75 27.98 -2.12 -33.05
N ALA A 76 27.59 -3.18 -32.37
CA ALA A 76 26.78 -3.05 -31.15
C ALA A 76 27.71 -2.60 -30.03
N THR A 77 27.78 -1.32 -29.84
CA THR A 77 28.33 -0.68 -28.64
C THR A 77 27.51 -1.16 -27.46
N ASN A 78 28.05 -2.09 -26.68
CA ASN A 78 27.53 -2.36 -25.33
C ASN A 78 27.86 -1.16 -24.46
N GLU A 79 27.12 -0.08 -24.62
CA GLU A 79 27.01 0.90 -23.56
C GLU A 79 26.20 0.25 -22.41
N PRO A 80 26.62 0.38 -21.15
CA PRO A 80 25.77 -0.03 -20.05
C PRO A 80 24.48 0.77 -20.19
N VAL A 81 23.35 0.07 -20.35
CA VAL A 81 22.04 0.68 -20.25
C VAL A 81 21.96 1.24 -18.83
N VAL A 82 22.32 2.50 -18.68
CA VAL A 82 21.97 3.26 -17.50
C VAL A 82 20.45 3.31 -17.54
N ASN A 83 19.81 2.45 -16.77
CA ASN A 83 18.39 2.57 -16.46
C ASN A 83 18.24 3.89 -15.68
N THR A 84 18.19 5.00 -16.41
CA THR A 84 17.63 6.22 -15.88
C THR A 84 16.17 5.87 -15.64
N PRO A 85 15.63 6.01 -14.42
CA PRO A 85 14.22 5.82 -14.20
C PRO A 85 13.52 6.76 -15.17
N VAL A 86 12.82 6.21 -16.15
CA VAL A 86 11.89 7.03 -16.95
C VAL A 86 10.91 7.56 -15.93
N GLY A 87 10.91 8.88 -15.70
CA GLY A 87 10.05 9.50 -14.70
C GLY A 87 8.61 9.01 -14.87
N MET A 88 7.88 8.89 -13.78
CA MET A 88 6.46 8.55 -13.81
C MET A 88 5.70 9.61 -14.59
N MET A 89 4.74 9.19 -15.42
CA MET A 89 3.82 10.14 -16.05
C MET A 89 2.80 10.65 -15.03
N MET A 90 2.09 11.71 -15.39
CA MET A 90 0.98 12.21 -14.56
C MET A 90 -0.17 11.20 -14.55
N PRO A 91 -0.81 10.99 -13.37
CA PRO A 91 -1.92 10.05 -13.23
C PRO A 91 -3.24 10.54 -13.83
N LEU A 92 -3.33 11.83 -14.21
CA LEU A 92 -4.49 12.48 -14.80
C LEU A 92 -4.09 13.24 -16.06
N ALA A 93 -5.00 13.36 -17.02
CA ALA A 93 -4.78 14.11 -18.25
C ALA A 93 -4.65 15.62 -18.02
N THR A 94 -5.34 16.15 -17.02
CA THR A 94 -5.24 17.57 -16.60
C THR A 94 -4.84 17.59 -15.13
N VAL A 95 -3.80 18.34 -14.83
CA VAL A 95 -3.21 18.40 -13.49
C VAL A 95 -3.39 19.78 -12.89
N SER A 96 -4.00 19.83 -11.71
CA SER A 96 -4.05 21.00 -10.83
C SER A 96 -3.89 20.50 -9.39
N ILE A 97 -2.79 20.86 -8.75
CA ILE A 97 -2.49 20.44 -7.37
C ILE A 97 -3.36 21.26 -6.41
N VAL A 98 -4.05 20.57 -5.50
CA VAL A 98 -4.85 21.18 -4.41
C VAL A 98 -4.08 21.19 -3.11
N ASN A 99 -3.46 20.05 -2.78
CA ASN A 99 -2.60 19.90 -1.62
C ASN A 99 -1.32 19.16 -2.05
N ASP A 100 -0.17 19.70 -1.68
CA ASP A 100 1.13 19.06 -1.92
C ASP A 100 1.44 18.02 -0.84
N TYR A 101 2.49 17.26 -1.05
CA TYR A 101 3.11 16.44 -0.02
C TYR A 101 3.65 17.32 1.11
N GLY A 102 3.38 16.96 2.38
CA GLY A 102 3.91 17.71 3.51
C GLY A 102 2.98 17.86 4.71
N PHE A 103 3.04 19.01 5.39
CA PHE A 103 2.31 19.23 6.63
C PHE A 103 1.20 20.27 6.45
N TYR A 104 -0.05 19.84 6.63
CA TYR A 104 -1.23 20.64 6.29
C TYR A 104 -2.25 20.74 7.40
N HIS A 105 -3.13 21.72 7.26
CA HIS A 105 -4.31 21.89 8.10
C HIS A 105 -5.49 21.12 7.49
N ASN A 106 -5.94 20.07 8.17
CA ASN A 106 -7.14 19.33 7.80
C ASN A 106 -8.39 20.14 8.08
N LYS A 107 -9.09 20.55 7.05
CA LYS A 107 -10.30 21.40 7.13
C LYS A 107 -11.49 20.64 7.74
N THR A 108 -11.56 19.33 7.57
CA THR A 108 -12.63 18.48 8.08
C THR A 108 -12.55 18.33 9.58
N LEU A 109 -11.36 17.98 10.08
CA LEU A 109 -11.12 17.70 11.51
C LEU A 109 -10.63 18.93 12.29
N ASN A 110 -10.33 20.04 11.60
CA ASN A 110 -9.76 21.25 12.16
C ASN A 110 -8.48 20.99 12.99
N ASN A 111 -7.62 20.13 12.48
CA ASN A 111 -6.32 19.80 13.07
C ASN A 111 -5.22 19.86 12.01
N TYR A 112 -3.97 19.68 12.44
CA TYR A 112 -2.83 19.57 11.53
C TYR A 112 -2.45 18.09 11.36
N TYR A 113 -2.07 17.71 10.15
CA TYR A 113 -1.66 16.36 9.81
C TYR A 113 -0.54 16.35 8.77
N GLU A 114 0.17 15.23 8.68
CA GLU A 114 1.12 14.96 7.62
C GLU A 114 0.37 14.41 6.40
N HIS A 115 0.41 15.14 5.28
CA HIS A 115 -0.13 14.71 4.01
C HIS A 115 0.92 13.88 3.27
N LYS A 116 0.63 12.60 3.05
CA LYS A 116 1.59 11.60 2.54
C LYS A 116 1.57 11.45 1.03
N GLY A 117 0.83 12.29 0.34
CA GLY A 117 0.66 12.27 -1.10
C GLY A 117 0.54 13.66 -1.69
N VAL A 118 0.11 13.70 -2.93
CA VAL A 118 -0.32 14.92 -3.62
C VAL A 118 -1.77 14.74 -4.04
N ASP A 119 -2.59 15.75 -3.80
CA ASP A 119 -3.98 15.77 -4.24
C ASP A 119 -4.10 16.53 -5.56
N PHE A 120 -4.54 15.83 -6.58
CA PHE A 120 -4.83 16.40 -7.88
C PHE A 120 -6.33 16.67 -8.01
N SER A 121 -6.71 17.94 -8.15
CA SER A 121 -8.10 18.31 -8.42
C SER A 121 -8.57 17.68 -9.72
N ALA A 122 -9.73 17.03 -9.68
CA ALA A 122 -10.37 16.44 -10.84
C ALA A 122 -11.87 16.32 -10.59
N GLU A 123 -12.66 16.26 -11.67
CA GLU A 123 -14.09 15.95 -11.56
C GLU A 123 -14.30 14.45 -11.34
N VAL A 124 -15.39 14.11 -10.66
CA VAL A 124 -15.83 12.70 -10.53
C VAL A 124 -16.00 12.11 -11.93
N GLY A 125 -15.43 10.92 -12.13
CA GLY A 125 -15.43 10.21 -13.42
C GLY A 125 -14.24 10.53 -14.33
N ALA A 126 -13.33 11.45 -13.95
CA ALA A 126 -12.08 11.65 -14.67
C ALA A 126 -11.23 10.38 -14.65
N GLU A 127 -10.64 10.02 -15.79
CA GLU A 127 -9.81 8.82 -15.92
C GLU A 127 -8.53 8.94 -15.09
N VAL A 128 -8.21 7.86 -14.37
CA VAL A 128 -6.98 7.69 -13.59
C VAL A 128 -6.08 6.67 -14.27
N LEU A 129 -4.84 7.06 -14.55
CA LEU A 129 -3.90 6.30 -15.34
C LEU A 129 -2.79 5.72 -14.46
N ALA A 130 -2.33 4.51 -14.80
CA ALA A 130 -1.11 3.94 -14.24
C ALA A 130 0.10 4.81 -14.64
N VAL A 131 0.83 5.33 -13.68
CA VAL A 131 1.94 6.26 -13.92
C VAL A 131 3.18 5.59 -14.53
N GLN A 132 3.30 4.27 -14.39
CA GLN A 132 4.40 3.43 -14.86
C GLN A 132 3.93 1.98 -14.98
N ASP A 133 4.66 1.15 -15.74
CA ASP A 133 4.46 -0.30 -15.79
C ASP A 133 4.54 -0.90 -14.38
N GLY A 134 3.74 -1.92 -14.10
CA GLY A 134 3.75 -2.59 -12.79
C GLY A 134 2.72 -3.69 -12.68
N VAL A 135 2.53 -4.15 -11.45
CA VAL A 135 1.56 -5.17 -11.07
C VAL A 135 0.64 -4.64 -9.99
N ILE A 136 -0.65 -4.87 -10.12
CA ILE A 136 -1.63 -4.51 -9.08
C ILE A 136 -1.34 -5.32 -7.82
N GLU A 137 -0.83 -4.67 -6.78
CA GLU A 137 -0.53 -5.32 -5.50
C GLU A 137 -1.78 -5.50 -4.65
N SER A 138 -2.62 -4.47 -4.58
CA SER A 138 -3.85 -4.52 -3.79
C SER A 138 -4.92 -3.59 -4.35
N ILE A 139 -6.18 -3.95 -4.07
CA ILE A 139 -7.36 -3.11 -4.31
C ILE A 139 -8.23 -3.23 -3.08
N TYR A 140 -8.31 -2.15 -2.29
CA TYR A 140 -9.26 -2.04 -1.18
C TYR A 140 -10.44 -1.21 -1.65
N ARG A 141 -11.65 -1.77 -1.58
CA ARG A 141 -12.86 -1.11 -2.10
C ARG A 141 -13.69 -0.56 -0.96
N ASP A 142 -14.24 0.63 -1.15
CA ASP A 142 -15.26 1.24 -0.30
C ASP A 142 -14.86 1.38 1.19
N ASP A 143 -13.58 1.62 1.48
CA ASP A 143 -13.16 1.98 2.82
C ASP A 143 -13.76 3.33 3.24
N ILE A 144 -14.25 3.40 4.47
CA ILE A 144 -14.96 4.58 4.99
C ILE A 144 -14.06 5.82 5.13
N LEU A 145 -12.76 5.63 5.27
CA LEU A 145 -11.79 6.71 5.48
C LEU A 145 -11.04 7.08 4.19
N THR A 146 -10.66 6.09 3.40
CA THR A 146 -9.80 6.27 2.24
C THR A 146 -10.51 6.03 0.90
N GLY A 147 -11.81 5.71 0.93
CA GLY A 147 -12.54 5.30 -0.26
C GLY A 147 -11.99 4.01 -0.85
N THR A 148 -12.01 3.90 -2.17
CA THR A 148 -11.28 2.83 -2.85
C THR A 148 -9.83 3.24 -3.01
N GLU A 149 -8.92 2.30 -2.68
CA GLU A 149 -7.48 2.44 -2.80
C GLU A 149 -6.92 1.36 -3.72
N ILE A 150 -6.09 1.76 -4.67
CA ILE A 150 -5.33 0.86 -5.56
C ILE A 150 -3.85 1.06 -5.28
N THR A 151 -3.12 -0.03 -5.07
CA THR A 151 -1.65 -0.01 -4.99
C THR A 151 -1.05 -0.76 -6.17
N ILE A 152 -0.10 -0.14 -6.86
CA ILE A 152 0.68 -0.74 -7.94
C ILE A 152 2.12 -0.90 -7.47
N ASP A 153 2.68 -2.09 -7.64
CA ASP A 153 4.10 -2.38 -7.43
C ASP A 153 4.83 -2.26 -8.78
N HIS A 154 5.79 -1.34 -8.86
CA HIS A 154 6.59 -1.07 -10.06
C HIS A 154 7.96 -1.78 -10.06
N GLY A 155 8.21 -2.59 -9.02
CA GLY A 155 9.53 -3.20 -8.80
C GLY A 155 10.50 -2.28 -8.08
N ASP A 156 11.69 -2.79 -7.79
CA ASP A 156 12.79 -2.07 -7.11
C ASP A 156 12.37 -1.34 -5.82
N GLY A 157 11.31 -1.86 -5.13
CA GLY A 157 10.75 -1.30 -3.91
C GLY A 157 9.95 -0.02 -4.10
N VAL A 158 9.59 0.32 -5.35
CA VAL A 158 8.75 1.49 -5.68
C VAL A 158 7.31 1.07 -5.87
N LYS A 159 6.40 1.76 -5.19
CA LYS A 159 4.95 1.55 -5.30
C LYS A 159 4.24 2.88 -5.41
N THR A 160 3.09 2.86 -6.08
CA THR A 160 2.16 4.01 -6.12
C THR A 160 0.82 3.64 -5.54
N VAL A 161 0.18 4.60 -4.89
CA VAL A 161 -1.14 4.45 -4.26
C VAL A 161 -2.06 5.50 -4.83
N TYR A 162 -3.26 5.07 -5.19
CA TYR A 162 -4.32 5.91 -5.77
C TYR A 162 -5.55 5.77 -4.88
N ARG A 163 -6.02 6.87 -4.28
CA ARG A 163 -7.22 6.90 -3.41
C ARG A 163 -8.31 7.80 -3.97
N PHE A 164 -9.50 7.64 -3.42
CA PHE A 164 -10.72 8.33 -3.84
C PHE A 164 -11.03 8.08 -5.31
N VAL A 165 -10.95 6.81 -5.68
CA VAL A 165 -11.18 6.33 -7.04
C VAL A 165 -12.27 5.27 -7.09
N THR A 166 -12.87 5.06 -8.25
CA THR A 166 -13.68 3.90 -8.59
C THR A 166 -12.85 3.01 -9.47
N ALA A 167 -12.34 1.90 -8.94
CA ALA A 167 -11.52 0.95 -9.69
C ALA A 167 -12.31 0.32 -10.84
N ASN A 168 -11.69 0.12 -12.00
CA ASN A 168 -12.30 -0.60 -13.10
C ASN A 168 -12.74 -1.99 -12.66
N GLU A 169 -13.89 -2.46 -13.17
CA GLU A 169 -14.47 -3.74 -12.75
C GLU A 169 -13.56 -4.93 -13.08
N ASP A 170 -12.86 -4.87 -14.21
CA ASP A 170 -11.95 -5.92 -14.68
C ASP A 170 -10.57 -5.88 -14.00
N LEU A 171 -10.28 -4.84 -13.21
CA LEU A 171 -9.00 -4.72 -12.52
C LEU A 171 -8.94 -5.69 -11.34
N VAL A 172 -7.95 -6.58 -11.35
CA VAL A 172 -7.75 -7.61 -10.31
C VAL A 172 -6.34 -7.57 -9.75
N VAL A 173 -6.19 -7.98 -8.51
CA VAL A 173 -4.87 -8.14 -7.86
C VAL A 173 -4.03 -9.17 -8.63
N GLY A 174 -2.77 -8.84 -8.88
CA GLY A 174 -1.84 -9.63 -9.68
C GLY A 174 -1.89 -9.32 -11.19
N ALA A 175 -2.79 -8.47 -11.68
CA ALA A 175 -2.80 -8.05 -13.07
C ALA A 175 -1.60 -7.16 -13.38
N GLU A 176 -0.97 -7.37 -14.53
CA GLU A 176 0.01 -6.45 -15.10
C GLU A 176 -0.70 -5.23 -15.69
N VAL A 177 -0.15 -4.04 -15.45
CA VAL A 177 -0.58 -2.79 -16.04
C VAL A 177 0.59 -2.11 -16.73
N LYS A 178 0.29 -1.38 -17.78
CA LYS A 178 1.25 -0.57 -18.52
C LYS A 178 1.08 0.91 -18.20
N ARG A 179 2.17 1.64 -18.27
CA ARG A 179 2.15 3.10 -18.18
C ARG A 179 1.10 3.68 -19.12
N GLY A 180 0.16 4.45 -18.58
CA GLY A 180 -0.95 5.05 -19.33
C GLY A 180 -2.22 4.21 -19.42
N ASP A 181 -2.23 2.98 -18.89
CA ASP A 181 -3.48 2.22 -18.80
C ASP A 181 -4.45 2.92 -17.85
N CYS A 182 -5.71 3.04 -18.25
CA CYS A 182 -6.78 3.52 -17.38
C CYS A 182 -7.12 2.43 -16.36
N ILE A 183 -6.85 2.69 -15.08
CA ILE A 183 -7.06 1.74 -13.98
C ILE A 183 -8.31 2.03 -13.17
N ALA A 184 -8.79 3.27 -13.19
CA ALA A 184 -9.90 3.74 -12.38
C ALA A 184 -10.47 5.05 -12.93
N THR A 185 -11.51 5.55 -12.26
CA THR A 185 -11.97 6.94 -12.39
C THR A 185 -11.99 7.61 -11.03
N VAL A 186 -11.84 8.94 -11.00
CA VAL A 186 -11.94 9.75 -9.77
C VAL A 186 -13.33 9.61 -9.17
N ALA A 187 -13.39 9.43 -7.85
CA ALA A 187 -14.63 9.39 -7.06
C ALA A 187 -14.72 10.59 -6.11
N GLU A 188 -15.83 10.69 -5.37
CA GLU A 188 -15.92 11.65 -4.27
C GLU A 188 -14.93 11.30 -3.15
N ALA A 189 -14.28 12.30 -2.60
CA ALA A 189 -13.43 12.13 -1.43
C ALA A 189 -14.23 11.74 -0.19
N THR A 190 -13.67 10.91 0.66
CA THR A 190 -14.28 10.44 1.91
C THR A 190 -13.36 10.69 3.10
N GLY A 191 -13.81 10.34 4.31
CA GLY A 191 -12.98 10.37 5.51
C GLY A 191 -12.46 11.74 5.86
N GLU A 192 -11.15 11.86 5.98
CA GLU A 192 -10.49 13.07 6.45
C GLU A 192 -10.51 14.21 5.43
N GLU A 193 -10.65 13.88 4.14
CA GLU A 193 -10.51 14.83 3.02
C GLU A 193 -11.85 15.11 2.30
N TYR A 194 -12.99 14.68 2.88
CA TYR A 194 -14.30 14.82 2.22
C TYR A 194 -14.69 16.28 1.93
N LYS A 195 -14.11 17.27 2.63
CA LYS A 195 -14.37 18.70 2.41
C LYS A 195 -13.48 19.33 1.33
N ASP A 196 -12.49 18.61 0.83
CA ASP A 196 -11.56 19.15 -0.15
C ASP A 196 -12.10 19.02 -1.58
N GLY A 197 -13.27 18.39 -1.74
CA GLY A 197 -13.92 18.18 -3.03
C GLY A 197 -13.42 16.91 -3.73
N ALA A 198 -13.90 16.68 -4.95
CA ALA A 198 -13.44 15.54 -5.73
C ALA A 198 -11.97 15.75 -6.16
N HIS A 199 -11.13 14.78 -5.93
CA HIS A 199 -9.71 14.80 -6.25
C HIS A 199 -9.15 13.39 -6.29
N LEU A 200 -8.00 13.22 -6.92
CA LEU A 200 -7.17 12.02 -6.80
C LEU A 200 -6.11 12.28 -5.74
N HIS A 201 -6.12 11.51 -4.64
CA HIS A 201 -4.99 11.44 -3.71
C HIS A 201 -3.98 10.41 -4.23
N PHE A 202 -2.74 10.86 -4.47
CA PHE A 202 -1.68 10.06 -5.07
C PHE A 202 -0.44 10.01 -4.20
N GLU A 203 0.02 8.79 -3.84
CA GLU A 203 1.25 8.60 -3.06
C GLU A 203 2.30 7.84 -3.88
N VAL A 204 3.58 8.14 -3.61
CA VAL A 204 4.72 7.31 -4.00
C VAL A 204 5.36 6.73 -2.75
N LYS A 205 5.65 5.42 -2.76
CA LYS A 205 6.36 4.73 -1.69
C LYS A 205 7.66 4.15 -2.23
N LYS A 206 8.75 4.34 -1.50
CA LYS A 206 10.04 3.71 -1.75
C LYS A 206 10.45 2.91 -0.52
N GLU A 207 10.68 1.61 -0.71
CA GLU A 207 11.04 0.69 0.39
C GLU A 207 10.09 0.79 1.59
N GLY A 208 8.79 0.88 1.31
CA GLY A 208 7.71 0.97 2.30
C GLY A 208 7.54 2.32 2.99
N LYS A 209 8.33 3.33 2.64
CA LYS A 209 8.20 4.71 3.15
C LYS A 209 7.58 5.60 2.09
N THR A 210 6.63 6.43 2.48
CA THR A 210 6.06 7.45 1.62
C THR A 210 7.11 8.56 1.40
N ILE A 211 7.24 8.99 0.17
CA ILE A 211 8.16 10.04 -0.27
C ILE A 211 7.39 11.06 -1.12
N ASP A 212 7.98 12.23 -1.32
CA ASP A 212 7.36 13.29 -2.12
C ASP A 212 7.17 12.80 -3.58
N PRO A 213 5.92 12.71 -4.08
CA PRO A 213 5.66 12.31 -5.45
C PRO A 213 6.31 13.21 -6.50
N ALA A 214 6.59 14.48 -6.19
CA ALA A 214 7.25 15.41 -7.09
C ALA A 214 8.68 14.95 -7.49
N GLU A 215 9.32 14.07 -6.72
CA GLU A 215 10.62 13.49 -7.07
C GLU A 215 10.53 12.47 -8.24
N TYR A 216 9.34 11.95 -8.51
CA TYR A 216 9.11 10.89 -9.51
C TYR A 216 8.26 11.34 -10.69
N LEU A 217 7.33 12.27 -10.47
CA LEU A 217 6.42 12.75 -11.50
C LEU A 217 7.16 13.68 -12.47
N THR A 218 6.97 13.45 -13.75
CA THR A 218 7.48 14.34 -14.79
C THR A 218 6.38 15.34 -15.16
N PHE A 219 6.55 16.58 -14.75
CA PHE A 219 5.69 17.68 -15.20
C PHE A 219 6.15 18.09 -16.59
N GLU A 220 5.30 17.93 -17.61
CA GLU A 220 5.56 18.52 -18.93
C GLU A 220 5.35 20.04 -18.82
N GLU A 221 6.43 20.81 -18.95
CA GLU A 221 6.31 22.25 -19.13
C GLU A 221 5.59 22.52 -20.46
N LYS A 222 4.45 23.22 -20.40
CA LYS A 222 3.69 23.66 -21.57
C LYS A 222 4.29 24.92 -22.15
#